data_99b48eea4f1547d42ae373d71f4f3103
#
_entry.id   99b48eea4f1547d42ae373d71f4f3103
#
_cell.length_a   1.000
_cell.length_b   1.000
_cell.length_c   1.000
_cell.angle_alpha   90.00
_cell.angle_beta   90.00
_cell.angle_gamma   90.00
#
_symmetry.space_group_name_H-M   'P 1'
#
loop_
_entity.id
_entity.type
_entity.pdbx_description
1 polymer ?
#
loop_
_entity_poly.entity_id
_entity_poly.type
_entity_poly.pdbx_seq_one_letter_code
_entity_poly.pdbx_strand_id
1 'polypeptide(L)'
;MGHIPQTDCQARPAMPVSLRNKTRWPATMAMIAFCILLSACRNTDPDAFTRVQAWPLPTTSTPSAQPDLVVTPSDELLLSWVEPTETQHRLQLSRFQPVDATPRWAPTRTVASGKGWFLNWADTPHVYALEDGSLWAHWLRSTGPGRMDYGIDLVRSGDGGKSWSEPHMVNLGNSLGDHGFVTFWQQANDQLGMAWLDSRQRAVMGSMAKGESHQHGAGDHDHHGKDAMMLRGALFNASVRQQGEWPLDASTCDCCPTSSAVTDRGTVVVYRGRSANEIRDTRLVRFDGKTWTSPRDVHADSWQIAGCPVNGPVVVAKGNTLWVVWYTEADGAPELRAARSQDAGDTFAAPVTLAKGPQVLGRASLALADEHVLVAWLEQSQDDSQRLVLGRYDHALQNPRQVEIAQLATRGRASGMPRLRVANGSAWLVWTDVQSGQPIVRGASIH
;
A
#
# COMPACT_ATOMS: atom_id res chain seq x y z
N MET A 1 -25.41 6.79 38.81
CA MET A 1 -25.79 8.21 38.77
C MET A 1 -24.55 9.01 39.14
N GLY A 2 -23.86 9.61 38.18
CA GLY A 2 -22.68 10.42 38.34
C GLY A 2 -22.54 11.32 37.15
N HIS A 3 -22.89 12.58 37.29
CA HIS A 3 -22.83 13.63 36.28
C HIS A 3 -21.37 13.92 35.88
N ILE A 4 -21.12 13.96 34.58
CA ILE A 4 -19.92 14.54 33.97
C ILE A 4 -20.22 16.01 33.70
N PRO A 5 -19.39 16.96 34.12
CA PRO A 5 -19.63 18.38 33.86
C PRO A 5 -19.26 18.74 32.42
N GLN A 6 -20.20 19.31 31.69
CA GLN A 6 -19.96 20.07 30.47
C GLN A 6 -19.25 21.37 30.80
N THR A 7 -18.13 21.62 30.16
CA THR A 7 -17.44 22.93 30.22
C THR A 7 -18.03 23.86 29.17
N ASP A 8 -18.92 24.74 29.61
CA ASP A 8 -19.40 25.87 28.83
C ASP A 8 -18.30 26.92 28.63
N CYS A 9 -17.99 27.23 27.38
CA CYS A 9 -17.20 28.41 26.99
C CYS A 9 -18.08 29.66 27.06
N GLN A 10 -18.17 30.31 28.21
CA GLN A 10 -18.78 31.64 28.31
C GLN A 10 -17.74 32.75 28.12
N ALA A 11 -17.98 33.60 27.16
CA ALA A 11 -17.20 34.81 26.91
C ALA A 11 -17.44 35.84 28.05
N ARG A 12 -16.38 36.35 28.64
CA ARG A 12 -16.45 37.47 29.61
C ARG A 12 -16.44 38.80 28.83
N PRO A 13 -17.28 39.76 29.25
CA PRO A 13 -17.32 41.09 28.65
C PRO A 13 -16.11 41.95 29.09
N ALA A 14 -15.58 42.74 28.18
CA ALA A 14 -14.50 43.68 28.41
C ALA A 14 -14.98 44.91 29.22
N MET A 15 -14.22 45.31 30.26
CA MET A 15 -14.42 46.56 30.99
C MET A 15 -13.83 47.76 30.20
N PRO A 16 -14.46 48.92 30.32
CA PRO A 16 -13.95 50.15 29.67
C PRO A 16 -12.83 50.77 30.49
N VAL A 17 -11.70 51.08 29.80
CA VAL A 17 -10.61 51.86 30.37
C VAL A 17 -10.85 53.35 30.05
N SER A 18 -10.91 54.14 31.12
CA SER A 18 -11.05 55.61 31.13
C SER A 18 -9.76 56.29 30.65
N LEU A 19 -9.87 57.12 29.61
CA LEU A 19 -8.83 58.01 29.10
C LEU A 19 -8.78 59.29 29.92
N ARG A 20 -7.64 59.58 30.54
CA ARG A 20 -7.29 60.95 30.90
C ARG A 20 -5.80 61.27 30.78
N ASN A 21 -5.54 62.31 29.99
CA ASN A 21 -4.44 63.30 29.94
C ASN A 21 -3.20 63.06 29.06
N LYS A 22 -3.20 63.97 28.15
CA LYS A 22 -2.23 64.67 27.29
C LYS A 22 -0.77 64.66 27.73
N THR A 23 0.12 64.21 26.79
CA THR A 23 1.35 64.91 26.46
C THR A 23 1.76 64.57 25.01
N ARG A 24 2.12 65.62 24.26
CA ARG A 24 2.55 65.56 22.86
C ARG A 24 3.98 65.05 22.74
N TRP A 25 4.22 64.05 21.85
CA TRP A 25 5.51 63.84 21.19
C TRP A 25 5.31 63.22 19.82
N PRO A 26 6.25 63.34 18.86
CA PRO A 26 5.96 63.28 17.41
C PRO A 26 5.95 61.87 16.84
N ALA A 27 5.32 61.77 15.68
CA ALA A 27 5.07 60.61 14.90
C ALA A 27 6.34 59.81 14.51
N THR A 28 6.40 58.57 14.93
CA THR A 28 7.04 57.50 14.19
C THR A 28 6.04 56.34 14.12
N MET A 29 5.65 56.00 12.88
CA MET A 29 4.76 54.87 12.59
C MET A 29 5.42 53.56 13.03
N ALA A 30 4.95 52.96 14.10
CA ALA A 30 5.14 51.58 14.40
C ALA A 30 3.83 50.85 14.07
N MET A 31 3.82 50.22 12.91
CA MET A 31 2.75 49.28 12.50
C MET A 31 2.84 48.04 13.40
N ILE A 32 2.08 48.01 14.47
CA ILE A 32 1.89 46.79 15.27
C ILE A 32 0.93 45.91 14.48
N ALA A 33 1.48 44.91 13.80
CA ALA A 33 0.70 43.82 13.22
C ALA A 33 0.08 43.02 14.37
N PHE A 34 -1.21 43.19 14.58
CA PHE A 34 -2.02 42.40 15.47
C PHE A 34 -2.25 41.03 14.77
N CYS A 35 -1.34 40.10 14.96
CA CYS A 35 -1.57 38.69 14.56
C CYS A 35 -2.70 38.15 15.46
N ILE A 36 -3.92 38.23 14.95
CA ILE A 36 -5.04 37.43 15.47
C ILE A 36 -4.70 35.98 15.09
N LEU A 37 -4.19 35.20 16.02
CA LEU A 37 -4.17 33.76 15.96
C LEU A 37 -5.64 33.28 16.00
N LEU A 38 -6.26 33.22 14.83
CA LEU A 38 -7.43 32.39 14.60
C LEU A 38 -6.97 30.94 14.72
N SER A 39 -6.95 30.41 15.93
CA SER A 39 -7.06 28.96 16.12
C SER A 39 -8.42 28.58 15.55
N ALA A 40 -8.45 28.29 14.25
CA ALA A 40 -9.57 27.59 13.65
C ALA A 40 -9.60 26.21 14.35
N CYS A 41 -10.49 26.05 15.31
CA CYS A 41 -10.94 24.72 15.72
C CYS A 41 -11.48 24.10 14.45
N ARG A 42 -10.67 23.29 13.75
CA ARG A 42 -11.16 22.42 12.69
C ARG A 42 -12.13 21.47 13.40
N ASN A 43 -13.43 21.67 13.17
CA ASN A 43 -14.44 20.70 13.54
C ASN A 43 -14.13 19.43 12.75
N THR A 44 -13.47 18.48 13.38
CA THR A 44 -13.39 17.12 12.83
C THR A 44 -14.81 16.56 12.87
N ASP A 45 -15.37 16.27 11.68
CA ASP A 45 -16.66 15.62 11.60
C ASP A 45 -16.55 14.24 12.29
N PRO A 46 -17.27 14.03 13.42
CA PRO A 46 -17.21 12.76 14.15
C PRO A 46 -17.74 11.59 13.29
N ASP A 47 -18.55 11.88 12.29
CA ASP A 47 -19.19 10.90 11.41
C ASP A 47 -18.47 10.73 10.06
N ALA A 48 -17.35 11.42 9.84
CA ALA A 48 -16.55 11.24 8.64
C ALA A 48 -16.16 9.78 8.45
N PHE A 49 -16.24 9.28 7.22
CA PHE A 49 -15.92 7.91 6.81
C PHE A 49 -16.72 6.81 7.55
N THR A 50 -18.00 7.06 7.81
CA THR A 50 -18.92 6.07 8.39
C THR A 50 -20.05 5.65 7.45
N ARG A 51 -20.35 6.46 6.43
CA ARG A 51 -21.40 6.18 5.46
C ARG A 51 -20.87 5.42 4.27
N VAL A 52 -21.20 4.14 4.20
CA VAL A 52 -20.79 3.22 3.13
C VAL A 52 -21.83 3.24 2.01
N GLN A 53 -21.37 3.40 0.77
CA GLN A 53 -22.20 3.33 -0.44
C GLN A 53 -21.57 2.37 -1.45
N ALA A 54 -22.38 1.51 -2.07
CA ALA A 54 -21.90 0.69 -3.17
C ALA A 54 -21.42 1.58 -4.32
N TRP A 55 -20.24 1.28 -4.84
CA TRP A 55 -19.65 1.99 -5.96
C TRP A 55 -19.73 1.12 -7.22
N PRO A 56 -20.61 1.44 -8.17
CA PRO A 56 -20.70 0.69 -9.41
C PRO A 56 -19.39 0.80 -10.20
N LEU A 57 -18.81 -0.34 -10.53
CA LEU A 57 -17.55 -0.43 -11.28
C LEU A 57 -17.79 -0.79 -12.75
N PRO A 58 -16.84 -0.47 -13.66
CA PRO A 58 -16.97 -0.77 -15.09
C PRO A 58 -16.76 -2.25 -15.46
N THR A 59 -16.65 -3.13 -14.47
CA THR A 59 -16.28 -4.56 -14.62
C THR A 59 -17.48 -5.51 -14.69
N THR A 60 -18.67 -5.05 -14.99
CA THR A 60 -19.95 -5.69 -14.63
C THR A 60 -20.33 -6.96 -15.42
N SER A 61 -19.64 -7.34 -16.47
CA SER A 61 -20.13 -8.39 -17.39
C SER A 61 -19.21 -9.60 -17.57
N THR A 62 -18.02 -9.58 -17.00
CA THR A 62 -17.00 -10.64 -17.18
C THR A 62 -16.37 -11.01 -15.84
N PRO A 63 -15.84 -12.24 -15.70
CA PRO A 63 -14.97 -12.55 -14.57
C PRO A 63 -13.88 -11.50 -14.46
N SER A 64 -13.69 -10.96 -13.26
CA SER A 64 -12.69 -9.91 -12.98
C SER A 64 -12.08 -10.11 -11.62
N ALA A 65 -10.77 -9.89 -11.51
CA ALA A 65 -10.03 -10.13 -10.28
C ALA A 65 -8.84 -9.16 -10.16
N GLN A 66 -8.15 -9.24 -9.03
CA GLN A 66 -6.88 -8.56 -8.78
C GLN A 66 -6.99 -7.04 -9.03
N PRO A 67 -7.94 -6.35 -8.39
CA PRO A 67 -8.07 -4.92 -8.58
C PRO A 67 -6.87 -4.17 -7.99
N ASP A 68 -6.46 -3.10 -8.67
CA ASP A 68 -5.64 -2.06 -8.09
C ASP A 68 -6.32 -0.71 -8.25
N LEU A 69 -6.15 0.17 -7.26
CA LEU A 69 -6.75 1.49 -7.22
C LEU A 69 -5.65 2.52 -6.95
N VAL A 70 -5.57 3.54 -7.78
CA VAL A 70 -4.55 4.58 -7.73
C VAL A 70 -5.21 5.94 -7.79
N VAL A 71 -4.68 6.91 -7.05
CA VAL A 71 -5.03 8.33 -7.18
C VAL A 71 -4.00 8.99 -8.08
N THR A 72 -4.47 9.70 -9.10
CA THR A 72 -3.59 10.50 -9.95
C THR A 72 -3.21 11.81 -9.27
N PRO A 73 -2.15 12.51 -9.72
CA PRO A 73 -1.83 13.85 -9.23
C PRO A 73 -2.95 14.89 -9.40
N SER A 74 -3.92 14.64 -10.30
CA SER A 74 -5.13 15.46 -10.48
C SER A 74 -6.33 15.01 -9.63
N ASP A 75 -6.09 14.15 -8.63
CA ASP A 75 -7.10 13.63 -7.70
C ASP A 75 -8.22 12.80 -8.36
N GLU A 76 -7.94 12.23 -9.55
CA GLU A 76 -8.81 11.25 -10.20
C GLU A 76 -8.44 9.82 -9.76
N LEU A 77 -9.39 8.90 -9.83
CA LEU A 77 -9.13 7.49 -9.53
C LEU A 77 -8.88 6.69 -10.80
N LEU A 78 -7.87 5.85 -10.78
CA LEU A 78 -7.61 4.82 -11.78
C LEU A 78 -7.87 3.45 -11.15
N LEU A 79 -8.81 2.71 -11.74
CA LEU A 79 -9.04 1.31 -11.42
C LEU A 79 -8.42 0.45 -12.50
N SER A 80 -7.55 -0.48 -12.12
CA SER A 80 -7.12 -1.56 -12.98
C SER A 80 -7.58 -2.91 -12.43
N TRP A 81 -7.76 -3.89 -13.33
CA TRP A 81 -8.18 -5.25 -12.97
C TRP A 81 -7.77 -6.23 -14.06
N VAL A 82 -7.70 -7.51 -13.70
CA VAL A 82 -7.45 -8.58 -14.64
C VAL A 82 -8.76 -9.23 -15.05
N GLU A 83 -8.96 -9.38 -16.36
CA GLU A 83 -10.02 -10.18 -16.95
C GLU A 83 -9.42 -11.47 -17.51
N PRO A 84 -9.72 -12.64 -16.93
CA PRO A 84 -9.40 -13.90 -17.55
C PRO A 84 -10.34 -14.14 -18.72
N THR A 85 -9.78 -14.59 -19.84
CA THR A 85 -10.53 -15.12 -20.98
C THR A 85 -10.19 -16.59 -21.16
N GLU A 86 -10.86 -17.30 -22.06
CA GLU A 86 -10.60 -18.73 -22.30
C GLU A 86 -9.15 -19.03 -22.72
N THR A 87 -8.48 -18.09 -23.37
CA THR A 87 -7.16 -18.32 -23.97
C THR A 87 -6.07 -17.38 -23.51
N GLN A 88 -6.41 -16.30 -22.81
CA GLN A 88 -5.45 -15.27 -22.42
C GLN A 88 -5.98 -14.44 -21.23
N HIS A 89 -5.14 -13.56 -20.70
CA HIS A 89 -5.50 -12.57 -19.68
C HIS A 89 -5.41 -11.16 -20.26
N ARG A 90 -6.20 -10.24 -19.73
CA ARG A 90 -6.16 -8.81 -20.05
C ARG A 90 -6.04 -7.99 -18.78
N LEU A 91 -5.08 -7.09 -18.73
CA LEU A 91 -5.02 -6.03 -17.73
C LEU A 91 -5.81 -4.85 -18.29
N GLN A 92 -6.92 -4.54 -17.62
CA GLN A 92 -7.82 -3.45 -17.98
C GLN A 92 -7.59 -2.24 -17.10
N LEU A 93 -7.93 -1.07 -17.59
CA LEU A 93 -7.83 0.22 -16.91
C LEU A 93 -9.04 1.07 -17.23
N SER A 94 -9.62 1.72 -16.21
CA SER A 94 -10.61 2.77 -16.38
C SER A 94 -10.35 3.92 -15.41
N ARG A 95 -10.71 5.14 -15.80
CA ARG A 95 -10.56 6.37 -15.03
C ARG A 95 -11.91 6.81 -14.50
N PHE A 96 -11.97 7.19 -13.23
CA PHE A 96 -13.15 7.73 -12.58
C PHE A 96 -12.90 9.18 -12.16
N GLN A 97 -13.85 10.03 -12.49
CA GLN A 97 -13.81 11.46 -12.15
C GLN A 97 -14.91 11.75 -11.10
N PRO A 98 -14.54 11.83 -9.82
CA PRO A 98 -15.53 11.98 -8.74
C PRO A 98 -16.07 13.40 -8.60
N VAL A 99 -15.45 14.40 -9.23
CA VAL A 99 -15.77 15.85 -9.04
C VAL A 99 -16.82 16.36 -10.01
N ASP A 100 -17.16 15.61 -11.05
CA ASP A 100 -18.19 16.02 -12.02
C ASP A 100 -19.59 16.02 -11.41
N ALA A 101 -20.48 16.86 -11.94
CA ALA A 101 -21.90 16.89 -11.58
C ALA A 101 -22.59 15.51 -11.72
N THR A 102 -22.00 14.64 -12.54
CA THR A 102 -22.37 13.23 -12.71
C THR A 102 -21.09 12.39 -12.68
N PRO A 103 -20.65 11.90 -11.51
CA PRO A 103 -19.49 11.04 -11.42
C PRO A 103 -19.60 9.83 -12.36
N ARG A 104 -18.58 9.61 -13.17
CA ARG A 104 -18.62 8.56 -14.20
C ARG A 104 -17.27 7.92 -14.47
N TRP A 105 -17.33 6.71 -14.98
CA TRP A 105 -16.19 6.00 -15.51
C TRP A 105 -15.94 6.39 -16.98
N ALA A 106 -14.68 6.64 -17.30
CA ALA A 106 -14.24 6.72 -18.69
C ALA A 106 -14.31 5.33 -19.36
N PRO A 107 -14.34 5.25 -20.70
CA PRO A 107 -14.29 3.96 -21.39
C PRO A 107 -13.08 3.14 -20.95
N THR A 108 -13.31 1.86 -20.68
CA THR A 108 -12.26 0.88 -20.35
C THR A 108 -11.23 0.77 -21.47
N ARG A 109 -9.97 0.67 -21.10
CA ARG A 109 -8.83 0.47 -21.99
C ARG A 109 -8.02 -0.73 -21.58
N THR A 110 -7.48 -1.44 -22.55
CA THR A 110 -6.57 -2.55 -22.30
C THR A 110 -5.13 -2.02 -22.18
N VAL A 111 -4.50 -2.28 -21.05
CA VAL A 111 -3.08 -1.99 -20.81
C VAL A 111 -2.22 -3.01 -21.54
N ALA A 112 -2.52 -4.28 -21.34
CA ALA A 112 -1.84 -5.41 -21.95
C ALA A 112 -2.75 -6.62 -22.05
N SER A 113 -2.44 -7.51 -22.98
CA SER A 113 -3.09 -8.83 -23.09
C SER A 113 -2.07 -9.88 -23.48
N GLY A 114 -2.23 -11.10 -22.99
CA GLY A 114 -1.28 -12.16 -23.32
C GLY A 114 -1.59 -13.50 -22.69
N LYS A 115 -0.86 -14.50 -23.15
CA LYS A 115 -0.83 -15.86 -22.61
C LYS A 115 0.37 -16.00 -21.65
N GLY A 116 0.34 -17.03 -20.81
CA GLY A 116 1.47 -17.34 -19.94
C GLY A 116 1.67 -16.32 -18.81
N TRP A 117 0.62 -15.60 -18.42
CA TRP A 117 0.69 -14.75 -17.24
C TRP A 117 0.65 -15.58 -15.97
N PHE A 118 1.45 -15.18 -14.98
CA PHE A 118 1.39 -15.73 -13.65
C PHE A 118 0.40 -14.91 -12.82
N LEU A 119 -0.77 -15.49 -12.54
CA LEU A 119 -1.79 -14.84 -11.72
C LEU A 119 -1.73 -15.38 -10.29
N ASN A 120 -1.54 -14.47 -9.35
CA ASN A 120 -1.50 -14.76 -7.93
C ASN A 120 -2.43 -13.81 -7.18
N TRP A 121 -3.18 -14.31 -6.21
CA TRP A 121 -4.12 -13.53 -5.42
C TRP A 121 -3.47 -12.43 -4.57
N ALA A 122 -2.18 -12.57 -4.24
CA ALA A 122 -1.42 -11.66 -3.39
C ALA A 122 -0.40 -10.82 -4.17
N ASP A 123 0.10 -11.34 -5.30
CA ASP A 123 1.06 -10.66 -6.17
C ASP A 123 0.32 -10.21 -7.44
N THR A 124 -0.24 -9.03 -7.35
CA THR A 124 -1.19 -8.50 -8.33
C THR A 124 -0.52 -7.45 -9.22
N PRO A 125 -0.96 -7.30 -10.49
CA PRO A 125 -0.54 -6.19 -11.32
C PRO A 125 -0.85 -4.84 -10.65
N HIS A 126 0.04 -3.87 -10.81
CA HIS A 126 -0.15 -2.50 -10.35
C HIS A 126 -0.07 -1.51 -11.52
N VAL A 127 -0.87 -0.44 -11.40
CA VAL A 127 -0.74 0.76 -12.20
C VAL A 127 -0.22 1.88 -11.30
N TYR A 128 0.57 2.79 -11.84
CA TYR A 128 1.07 3.96 -11.12
C TYR A 128 1.02 5.20 -12.01
N ALA A 129 0.62 6.33 -11.46
CA ALA A 129 0.56 7.61 -12.18
C ALA A 129 1.64 8.54 -11.65
N LEU A 130 2.49 9.08 -12.54
CA LEU A 130 3.47 10.10 -12.21
C LEU A 130 2.90 11.52 -12.40
N GLU A 131 3.56 12.49 -11.80
CA GLU A 131 3.18 13.92 -11.88
C GLU A 131 3.23 14.48 -13.31
N ASP A 132 4.07 13.91 -14.20
CA ASP A 132 4.11 14.25 -15.63
C ASP A 132 2.87 13.74 -16.41
N GLY A 133 1.94 13.08 -15.74
CA GLY A 133 0.74 12.47 -16.32
C GLY A 133 0.99 11.13 -17.00
N SER A 134 2.22 10.63 -17.00
CA SER A 134 2.51 9.30 -17.51
C SER A 134 1.98 8.22 -16.57
N LEU A 135 1.58 7.09 -17.17
CA LEU A 135 1.15 5.91 -16.45
C LEU A 135 2.17 4.79 -16.63
N TRP A 136 2.39 4.04 -15.58
CA TRP A 136 3.23 2.86 -15.57
C TRP A 136 2.41 1.67 -15.11
N ALA A 137 2.69 0.50 -15.66
CA ALA A 137 2.01 -0.73 -15.26
C ALA A 137 2.95 -1.92 -15.35
N HIS A 138 2.72 -2.90 -14.48
CA HIS A 138 3.41 -4.18 -14.54
C HIS A 138 2.42 -5.34 -14.43
N TRP A 139 2.88 -6.50 -14.91
CA TRP A 139 2.27 -7.81 -14.66
C TRP A 139 3.35 -8.87 -14.59
N LEU A 140 2.98 -10.05 -14.14
CA LEU A 140 3.90 -11.18 -14.05
C LEU A 140 3.69 -12.12 -15.23
N ARG A 141 4.79 -12.55 -15.83
CA ARG A 141 4.78 -13.47 -16.97
C ARG A 141 5.70 -14.66 -16.72
N SER A 142 5.23 -15.86 -17.04
CA SER A 142 6.03 -17.08 -16.97
C SER A 142 7.27 -16.96 -17.85
N THR A 143 8.43 -17.34 -17.32
CA THR A 143 9.74 -17.22 -17.97
C THR A 143 10.42 -18.58 -18.15
N GLY A 144 9.88 -19.64 -17.56
CA GLY A 144 10.46 -20.98 -17.61
C GLY A 144 9.42 -22.09 -17.44
N PRO A 145 9.88 -23.34 -17.40
CA PRO A 145 9.01 -24.50 -17.27
C PRO A 145 8.49 -24.73 -15.84
N GLY A 146 9.14 -24.16 -14.84
CA GLY A 146 8.74 -24.28 -13.44
C GLY A 146 7.54 -23.40 -13.15
N ARG A 147 6.65 -23.87 -12.29
CA ARG A 147 5.46 -23.11 -11.86
C ARG A 147 5.80 -21.75 -11.24
N MET A 148 6.97 -21.65 -10.60
CA MET A 148 7.47 -20.44 -9.96
C MET A 148 8.48 -19.67 -10.81
N ASP A 149 8.66 -20.06 -12.08
CA ASP A 149 9.52 -19.34 -13.03
C ASP A 149 8.71 -18.21 -13.67
N TYR A 150 8.72 -17.04 -13.09
CA TYR A 150 8.06 -15.86 -13.64
C TYR A 150 8.88 -14.59 -13.39
N GLY A 151 8.70 -13.63 -14.28
CA GLY A 151 9.35 -12.34 -14.24
C GLY A 151 8.36 -11.20 -14.38
N ILE A 152 8.84 -9.98 -14.22
CA ILE A 152 8.07 -8.75 -14.19
C ILE A 152 8.19 -8.07 -15.55
N ASP A 153 7.08 -7.95 -16.28
CA ASP A 153 6.97 -7.07 -17.45
C ASP A 153 6.50 -5.68 -17.00
N LEU A 154 7.20 -4.64 -17.45
CA LEU A 154 6.94 -3.24 -17.16
C LEU A 154 6.66 -2.47 -18.45
N VAL A 155 5.61 -1.62 -18.44
CA VAL A 155 5.23 -0.75 -19.57
C VAL A 155 4.97 0.68 -19.08
N ARG A 156 5.08 1.63 -20.02
CA ARG A 156 4.77 3.04 -19.82
C ARG A 156 3.80 3.55 -20.89
N SER A 157 2.88 4.39 -20.48
CA SER A 157 2.05 5.22 -21.36
C SER A 157 2.36 6.70 -21.12
N GLY A 158 2.64 7.45 -22.18
CA GLY A 158 2.83 8.88 -22.15
C GLY A 158 1.59 9.70 -22.53
N ASP A 159 0.46 9.03 -22.81
CA ASP A 159 -0.75 9.63 -23.36
C ASP A 159 -2.02 9.33 -22.56
N GLY A 160 -1.84 9.05 -21.25
CA GLY A 160 -2.91 8.76 -20.30
C GLY A 160 -3.58 7.39 -20.53
N GLY A 161 -2.82 6.39 -20.96
CA GLY A 161 -3.28 5.02 -21.15
C GLY A 161 -3.94 4.74 -22.50
N LYS A 162 -3.77 5.61 -23.51
CA LYS A 162 -4.28 5.38 -24.88
C LYS A 162 -3.39 4.41 -25.63
N SER A 163 -2.07 4.53 -25.46
CA SER A 163 -1.07 3.61 -25.98
C SER A 163 -0.02 3.29 -24.92
N TRP A 164 0.62 2.15 -25.04
CA TRP A 164 1.63 1.64 -24.12
C TRP A 164 2.89 1.23 -24.86
N SER A 165 4.04 1.37 -24.21
CA SER A 165 5.31 0.89 -24.74
C SER A 165 5.31 -0.63 -24.90
N GLU A 166 6.29 -1.16 -25.64
CA GLU A 166 6.59 -2.59 -25.59
C GLU A 166 6.96 -3.01 -24.16
N PRO A 167 6.59 -4.23 -23.74
CA PRO A 167 6.96 -4.74 -22.44
C PRO A 167 8.46 -4.85 -22.26
N HIS A 168 8.95 -4.34 -21.14
CA HIS A 168 10.33 -4.47 -20.71
C HIS A 168 10.42 -5.44 -19.52
N MET A 169 11.16 -6.54 -19.69
CA MET A 169 11.44 -7.48 -18.60
C MET A 169 12.40 -6.86 -17.61
N VAL A 170 11.95 -6.62 -16.35
CA VAL A 170 12.72 -5.94 -15.30
C VAL A 170 13.88 -6.80 -14.82
N ASN A 171 13.63 -8.07 -14.55
CA ASN A 171 14.64 -9.01 -14.09
C ASN A 171 15.44 -9.55 -15.26
N LEU A 172 16.46 -8.79 -15.68
CA LEU A 172 17.33 -9.14 -16.79
C LEU A 172 18.20 -10.37 -16.48
N GLY A 173 18.47 -11.14 -17.54
CA GLY A 173 19.26 -12.37 -17.48
C GLY A 173 18.37 -13.58 -17.29
N ASN A 174 18.87 -14.75 -17.64
CA ASN A 174 18.18 -16.05 -17.57
C ASN A 174 17.98 -16.55 -16.12
N SER A 175 17.68 -15.64 -15.18
CA SER A 175 17.37 -16.05 -13.81
C SER A 175 15.99 -16.71 -13.80
N LEU A 176 15.97 -18.01 -13.63
CA LEU A 176 14.78 -18.77 -13.32
C LEU A 176 14.36 -18.44 -11.88
N GLY A 177 13.11 -18.68 -11.57
CA GLY A 177 12.52 -18.45 -10.26
C GLY A 177 11.53 -17.30 -10.23
N ASP A 178 11.14 -16.92 -9.04
CA ASP A 178 10.07 -15.97 -8.78
C ASP A 178 10.59 -14.53 -8.62
N HIS A 179 9.92 -13.60 -9.31
CA HIS A 179 10.21 -12.17 -9.26
C HIS A 179 8.88 -11.40 -9.23
N GLY A 180 8.57 -10.73 -8.12
CA GLY A 180 7.27 -10.07 -7.98
C GLY A 180 7.11 -9.25 -6.72
N PHE A 181 5.88 -9.11 -6.24
CA PHE A 181 5.53 -8.29 -5.08
C PHE A 181 6.01 -6.85 -5.20
N VAL A 182 5.71 -6.26 -6.35
CA VAL A 182 6.20 -4.95 -6.79
C VAL A 182 5.56 -3.83 -5.99
N THR A 183 6.35 -2.81 -5.65
CA THR A 183 5.86 -1.47 -5.28
C THR A 183 6.52 -0.41 -6.14
N PHE A 184 5.79 0.69 -6.40
CA PHE A 184 6.23 1.82 -7.20
C PHE A 184 6.28 3.11 -6.38
N TRP A 185 7.17 4.02 -6.78
CA TRP A 185 7.15 5.40 -6.29
C TRP A 185 7.59 6.36 -7.40
N GLN A 186 7.16 7.61 -7.27
CA GLN A 186 7.72 8.66 -8.08
C GLN A 186 9.08 9.06 -7.55
N GLN A 187 10.08 8.99 -8.40
CA GLN A 187 11.40 9.57 -8.15
C GLN A 187 11.47 10.96 -8.81
N ALA A 188 12.36 11.83 -8.35
CA ALA A 188 12.57 13.13 -8.96
C ALA A 188 12.84 13.01 -10.49
N ASN A 189 12.41 14.03 -11.26
CA ASN A 189 12.66 14.14 -12.70
C ASN A 189 11.99 13.03 -13.55
N ASP A 190 10.70 12.77 -13.33
CA ASP A 190 9.88 11.86 -14.16
C ASP A 190 10.37 10.43 -14.20
N GLN A 191 11.13 10.03 -13.19
CA GLN A 191 11.62 8.67 -13.06
C GLN A 191 10.67 7.84 -12.19
N LEU A 192 10.39 6.63 -12.64
CA LEU A 192 9.76 5.62 -11.83
C LEU A 192 10.80 4.94 -10.96
N GLY A 193 10.56 4.91 -9.65
CA GLY A 193 11.22 4.01 -8.74
C GLY A 193 10.39 2.74 -8.54
N MET A 194 11.07 1.61 -8.37
CA MET A 194 10.44 0.31 -8.23
C MET A 194 11.25 -0.54 -7.25
N ALA A 195 10.56 -1.29 -6.39
CA ALA A 195 11.16 -2.36 -5.60
C ALA A 195 10.35 -3.65 -5.75
N TRP A 196 11.04 -4.80 -5.65
CA TRP A 196 10.44 -6.11 -5.80
C TRP A 196 11.19 -7.18 -5.02
N LEU A 197 10.54 -8.31 -4.77
CA LEU A 197 11.18 -9.52 -4.27
C LEU A 197 11.76 -10.32 -5.43
N ASP A 198 12.98 -10.86 -5.24
CA ASP A 198 13.79 -11.43 -6.31
C ASP A 198 14.50 -12.70 -5.84
N SER A 199 14.31 -13.79 -6.54
CA SER A 199 14.90 -15.09 -6.22
C SER A 199 16.17 -15.42 -6.97
N ARG A 200 16.75 -14.50 -7.77
CA ARG A 200 17.91 -14.77 -8.64
C ARG A 200 19.12 -15.38 -7.89
N GLN A 201 19.32 -15.07 -6.63
CA GLN A 201 20.38 -15.67 -5.83
C GLN A 201 20.18 -17.17 -5.58
N ARG A 202 18.93 -17.66 -5.53
CA ARG A 202 18.61 -19.09 -5.41
C ARG A 202 19.05 -19.86 -6.67
N ALA A 203 18.83 -19.29 -7.84
CA ALA A 203 19.18 -19.90 -9.12
C ALA A 203 20.69 -20.10 -9.25
N VAL A 204 21.51 -19.14 -8.78
CA VAL A 204 22.98 -19.25 -8.76
C VAL A 204 23.46 -20.38 -7.85
N MET A 205 22.86 -20.50 -6.67
CA MET A 205 23.22 -21.55 -5.70
C MET A 205 22.79 -22.94 -6.18
N GLY A 206 21.61 -23.07 -6.78
CA GLY A 206 21.14 -24.32 -7.37
C GLY A 206 21.99 -24.84 -8.53
N SER A 207 22.64 -23.96 -9.31
CA SER A 207 23.56 -24.33 -10.37
C SER A 207 24.92 -24.81 -9.84
N MET A 208 25.38 -24.29 -8.71
CA MET A 208 26.61 -24.73 -8.05
C MET A 208 26.46 -26.08 -7.33
N ALA A 209 25.28 -26.38 -6.78
CA ALA A 209 24.97 -27.64 -6.10
C ALA A 209 24.81 -28.83 -7.06
N LYS A 210 24.52 -28.61 -8.35
CA LYS A 210 24.41 -29.68 -9.37
C LYS A 210 25.76 -30.31 -9.77
N GLY A 211 26.87 -29.77 -9.30
CA GLY A 211 28.21 -30.33 -9.52
C GLY A 211 28.58 -31.44 -8.55
N GLU A 212 27.85 -31.67 -7.48
CA GLU A 212 28.11 -32.74 -6.51
C GLU A 212 26.87 -33.64 -6.39
N SER A 213 27.04 -34.88 -6.85
CA SER A 213 26.00 -35.92 -6.78
C SER A 213 25.78 -36.34 -5.32
N HIS A 214 24.67 -35.91 -4.72
CA HIS A 214 24.23 -36.46 -3.44
C HIS A 214 22.96 -37.30 -3.60
N GLN A 215 23.07 -38.54 -3.13
CA GLN A 215 21.99 -39.51 -3.00
C GLN A 215 20.87 -38.92 -2.11
N HIS A 216 19.64 -39.00 -2.58
CA HIS A 216 18.45 -38.61 -1.85
C HIS A 216 18.22 -39.56 -0.68
N GLY A 217 18.53 -39.11 0.54
CA GLY A 217 17.95 -39.63 1.77
C GLY A 217 16.68 -38.86 2.12
N ALA A 218 15.58 -39.56 2.35
CA ALA A 218 14.33 -38.94 2.81
C ALA A 218 14.52 -38.43 4.25
N GLY A 219 14.30 -37.15 4.45
CA GLY A 219 14.24 -36.49 5.76
C GLY A 219 15.37 -35.50 5.96
N ASP A 220 15.15 -34.22 5.64
CA ASP A 220 15.39 -33.12 6.56
C ASP A 220 14.98 -31.80 5.94
N HIS A 221 14.16 -31.02 6.64
CA HIS A 221 13.68 -29.70 6.23
C HIS A 221 14.64 -28.58 6.67
N ASP A 222 15.95 -28.80 6.61
CA ASP A 222 16.99 -27.86 7.07
C ASP A 222 17.66 -27.07 5.92
N HIS A 223 16.85 -26.44 5.05
CA HIS A 223 17.35 -25.51 4.03
C HIS A 223 17.16 -24.01 4.40
N HIS A 224 17.15 -23.73 5.68
CA HIS A 224 16.89 -22.38 6.21
C HIS A 224 18.13 -21.49 6.13
N GLY A 225 18.13 -20.54 5.21
CA GLY A 225 19.14 -19.47 5.13
C GLY A 225 19.82 -19.27 3.78
N LYS A 226 19.91 -20.28 2.93
CA LYS A 226 20.50 -20.16 1.58
C LYS A 226 19.49 -19.89 0.48
N ASP A 227 18.18 -20.06 0.76
CA ASP A 227 17.09 -20.01 -0.20
C ASP A 227 16.13 -18.81 -0.01
N ALA A 228 16.52 -17.78 0.72
CA ALA A 228 15.71 -16.60 0.91
C ALA A 228 15.63 -15.76 -0.37
N MET A 229 14.49 -15.12 -0.60
CA MET A 229 14.40 -14.04 -1.58
C MET A 229 15.15 -12.81 -1.08
N MET A 230 15.54 -11.96 -2.01
CA MET A 230 16.11 -10.65 -1.71
C MET A 230 15.13 -9.54 -2.08
N LEU A 231 15.25 -8.39 -1.42
CA LEU A 231 14.63 -7.16 -1.87
C LEU A 231 15.60 -6.45 -2.82
N ARG A 232 15.07 -6.05 -3.98
CA ARG A 232 15.81 -5.22 -4.95
C ARG A 232 15.06 -3.95 -5.24
N GLY A 233 15.79 -2.92 -5.66
CA GLY A 233 15.20 -1.65 -6.11
C GLY A 233 15.90 -1.16 -7.38
N ALA A 234 15.15 -0.48 -8.24
CA ALA A 234 15.68 0.12 -9.46
C ALA A 234 14.96 1.43 -9.80
N LEU A 235 15.59 2.23 -10.66
CA LEU A 235 14.99 3.42 -11.27
C LEU A 235 14.85 3.20 -12.78
N PHE A 236 13.77 3.72 -13.35
CA PHE A 236 13.48 3.65 -14.78
C PHE A 236 13.20 5.04 -15.33
N ASN A 237 13.77 5.36 -16.49
CA ASN A 237 13.50 6.61 -17.19
C ASN A 237 12.27 6.51 -18.11
N ALA A 238 11.87 7.63 -18.70
CA ALA A 238 10.72 7.71 -19.61
C ALA A 238 10.78 6.77 -20.83
N SER A 239 11.93 6.23 -21.18
CA SER A 239 12.10 5.22 -22.23
C SER A 239 12.05 3.77 -21.70
N VAL A 240 11.59 3.57 -20.47
CA VAL A 240 11.53 2.28 -19.75
C VAL A 240 12.91 1.63 -19.63
N ARG A 241 13.97 2.43 -19.64
CA ARG A 241 15.34 1.95 -19.43
C ARG A 241 15.74 2.06 -17.98
N GLN A 242 16.28 0.98 -17.44
CA GLN A 242 16.82 0.91 -16.10
C GLN A 242 18.04 1.83 -15.97
N GLN A 243 18.05 2.72 -14.97
CA GLN A 243 19.10 3.69 -14.70
C GLN A 243 20.01 3.29 -13.54
N GLY A 244 19.60 2.31 -12.76
CA GLY A 244 20.33 1.75 -11.65
C GLY A 244 19.54 0.62 -11.01
N GLU A 245 20.24 -0.31 -10.36
CA GLU A 245 19.64 -1.40 -9.61
C GLU A 245 20.49 -1.69 -8.37
N TRP A 246 19.83 -1.91 -7.23
CA TRP A 246 20.48 -2.12 -5.94
C TRP A 246 19.91 -3.35 -5.24
N PRO A 247 20.79 -4.20 -4.65
CA PRO A 247 20.37 -5.15 -3.64
C PRO A 247 20.12 -4.41 -2.34
N LEU A 248 18.90 -4.47 -1.83
CA LEU A 248 18.46 -3.70 -0.66
C LEU A 248 18.51 -4.53 0.64
N ASP A 249 18.06 -5.78 0.55
CA ASP A 249 18.17 -6.77 1.63
C ASP A 249 18.35 -8.15 1.01
N ALA A 250 19.32 -8.91 1.52
CA ALA A 250 19.65 -10.24 1.01
C ALA A 250 18.72 -11.34 1.52
N SER A 251 17.86 -11.05 2.52
CA SER A 251 17.02 -12.07 3.13
C SER A 251 15.65 -11.51 3.52
N THR A 252 14.65 -11.87 2.75
CA THR A 252 13.26 -11.42 2.92
C THR A 252 12.27 -12.58 2.93
N CYS A 253 11.06 -12.32 3.43
CA CYS A 253 9.92 -13.23 3.29
C CYS A 253 9.55 -13.37 1.81
N ASP A 254 9.35 -14.60 1.35
CA ASP A 254 9.22 -14.94 -0.07
C ASP A 254 7.88 -14.57 -0.69
N CYS A 255 6.88 -14.21 0.11
CA CYS A 255 5.48 -14.19 -0.33
C CYS A 255 4.67 -13.01 0.24
N CYS A 256 5.34 -12.00 0.76
CA CYS A 256 4.66 -10.86 1.37
C CYS A 256 4.79 -9.62 0.49
N PRO A 257 3.65 -8.97 0.13
CA PRO A 257 3.68 -7.71 -0.62
C PRO A 257 4.58 -6.67 0.02
N THR A 258 5.23 -5.87 -0.83
CA THR A 258 5.98 -4.68 -0.44
C THR A 258 5.12 -3.43 -0.57
N SER A 259 5.50 -2.35 0.09
CA SER A 259 4.82 -1.05 -0.03
C SER A 259 5.81 0.09 0.08
N SER A 260 5.54 1.21 -0.57
CA SER A 260 6.41 2.39 -0.57
C SER A 260 5.65 3.67 -0.30
N ALA A 261 6.35 4.66 0.25
CA ALA A 261 5.84 6.01 0.43
C ALA A 261 6.98 7.02 0.26
N VAL A 262 6.67 8.18 -0.32
CA VAL A 262 7.63 9.28 -0.50
C VAL A 262 7.54 10.23 0.70
N THR A 263 8.70 10.58 1.26
CA THR A 263 8.86 11.56 2.35
C THR A 263 9.73 12.73 1.89
N ASP A 264 9.81 13.81 2.68
CA ASP A 264 10.73 14.91 2.40
C ASP A 264 12.22 14.49 2.46
N ARG A 265 12.53 13.33 3.07
CA ARG A 265 13.88 12.76 3.19
C ARG A 265 14.12 11.58 2.23
N GLY A 266 13.24 11.40 1.25
CA GLY A 266 13.33 10.34 0.24
C GLY A 266 12.28 9.25 0.39
N THR A 267 12.38 8.24 -0.45
CA THR A 267 11.40 7.15 -0.52
C THR A 267 11.70 6.08 0.50
N VAL A 268 10.67 5.67 1.24
CA VAL A 268 10.70 4.52 2.15
C VAL A 268 10.05 3.33 1.46
N VAL A 269 10.68 2.17 1.57
CA VAL A 269 10.10 0.86 1.18
C VAL A 269 10.00 0.00 2.43
N VAL A 270 8.80 -0.50 2.71
CA VAL A 270 8.53 -1.46 3.80
C VAL A 270 8.27 -2.84 3.23
N TYR A 271 8.76 -3.84 3.92
CA TYR A 271 8.69 -5.24 3.52
C TYR A 271 8.80 -6.15 4.74
N ARG A 272 8.56 -7.43 4.56
CA ARG A 272 8.79 -8.42 5.61
C ARG A 272 10.18 -9.01 5.46
N GLY A 273 11.02 -8.86 6.49
CA GLY A 273 12.33 -9.49 6.57
C GLY A 273 12.25 -11.00 6.85
N ARG A 274 13.39 -11.66 6.82
CA ARG A 274 13.56 -13.04 7.22
C ARG A 274 14.95 -13.22 7.80
N SER A 275 15.06 -13.60 9.07
CA SER A 275 16.33 -13.96 9.69
C SER A 275 16.66 -15.44 9.49
N ALA A 276 17.88 -15.84 9.80
CA ALA A 276 18.29 -17.26 9.83
C ALA A 276 17.45 -18.11 10.79
N ASN A 277 16.86 -17.50 11.83
CA ASN A 277 15.99 -18.16 12.80
C ASN A 277 14.50 -18.03 12.44
N GLU A 278 14.19 -17.72 11.17
CA GLU A 278 12.82 -17.55 10.68
C GLU A 278 12.01 -16.44 11.41
N ILE A 279 12.70 -15.44 11.96
CA ILE A 279 12.02 -14.24 12.46
C ILE A 279 11.66 -13.38 11.24
N ARG A 280 10.37 -13.08 11.11
CA ARG A 280 9.82 -12.38 9.95
C ARG A 280 9.15 -11.07 10.33
N ASP A 281 9.93 -10.19 10.95
CA ASP A 281 9.47 -8.87 11.36
C ASP A 281 9.41 -7.89 10.18
N THR A 282 8.63 -6.82 10.36
CA THR A 282 8.50 -5.75 9.36
C THR A 282 9.74 -4.87 9.37
N ARG A 283 10.34 -4.69 8.21
CA ARG A 283 11.53 -3.87 7.98
C ARG A 283 11.27 -2.72 7.02
N LEU A 284 12.17 -1.77 7.03
CA LEU A 284 12.22 -0.69 6.04
C LEU A 284 13.65 -0.39 5.58
N VAL A 285 13.72 0.16 4.36
CA VAL A 285 14.88 0.86 3.80
C VAL A 285 14.43 2.22 3.27
N ARG A 286 15.33 3.22 3.22
CA ARG A 286 15.04 4.53 2.64
C ARG A 286 16.06 4.90 1.58
N PHE A 287 15.57 5.46 0.48
CA PHE A 287 16.37 6.00 -0.63
C PHE A 287 16.33 7.53 -0.62
N ASP A 288 17.47 8.18 -0.45
CA ASP A 288 17.58 9.64 -0.40
C ASP A 288 17.73 10.30 -1.78
N GLY A 289 17.58 9.53 -2.84
CA GLY A 289 17.81 9.94 -4.24
C GLY A 289 19.20 9.56 -4.76
N LYS A 290 20.10 9.07 -3.91
CA LYS A 290 21.47 8.65 -4.26
C LYS A 290 21.83 7.30 -3.65
N THR A 291 21.54 7.12 -2.38
CA THR A 291 21.93 5.96 -1.57
C THR A 291 20.77 5.39 -0.80
N TRP A 292 20.84 4.09 -0.54
CA TRP A 292 19.90 3.39 0.32
C TRP A 292 20.48 3.24 1.73
N THR A 293 19.61 3.39 2.74
CA THR A 293 19.97 3.02 4.10
C THR A 293 20.06 1.50 4.23
N SER A 294 20.80 1.01 5.24
CA SER A 294 20.69 -0.38 5.65
C SER A 294 19.29 -0.72 6.13
N PRO A 295 18.84 -1.98 5.99
CA PRO A 295 17.58 -2.47 6.55
C PRO A 295 17.49 -2.24 8.07
N ARG A 296 16.31 -1.82 8.54
CA ARG A 296 16.01 -1.67 9.96
C ARG A 296 14.59 -2.14 10.26
N ASP A 297 14.36 -2.61 11.45
CA ASP A 297 13.03 -3.04 11.87
C ASP A 297 12.15 -1.83 12.18
N VAL A 298 10.87 -1.90 11.78
CA VAL A 298 9.82 -0.96 12.22
C VAL A 298 9.53 -1.20 13.71
N HIS A 299 9.42 -2.47 14.06
CA HIS A 299 9.28 -2.96 15.42
C HIS A 299 9.78 -4.40 15.48
N ALA A 300 10.52 -4.73 16.53
CA ALA A 300 11.00 -6.09 16.78
C ALA A 300 9.89 -6.91 17.47
N ASP A 301 8.95 -7.43 16.69
CA ASP A 301 7.91 -8.34 17.20
C ASP A 301 8.50 -9.69 17.59
N SER A 302 9.65 -10.05 17.00
CA SER A 302 10.29 -11.35 17.13
C SER A 302 9.39 -12.50 16.67
N TRP A 303 8.56 -12.25 15.64
CA TRP A 303 7.64 -13.24 15.11
C TRP A 303 8.37 -14.34 14.35
N GLN A 304 8.50 -15.48 15.00
CA GLN A 304 9.13 -16.66 14.42
C GLN A 304 8.08 -17.51 13.70
N ILE A 305 8.24 -17.65 12.38
CA ILE A 305 7.35 -18.48 11.55
C ILE A 305 8.12 -19.10 10.39
N ALA A 306 8.19 -20.45 10.40
CA ALA A 306 8.72 -21.24 9.28
C ALA A 306 7.64 -21.45 8.21
N GLY A 307 7.16 -20.35 7.60
CA GLY A 307 6.05 -20.40 6.66
C GLY A 307 5.80 -19.06 5.95
N CYS A 308 4.80 -19.05 5.09
CA CYS A 308 4.41 -17.89 4.28
C CYS A 308 3.11 -17.26 4.82
N PRO A 309 3.18 -16.18 5.62
CA PRO A 309 1.98 -15.53 6.14
C PRO A 309 1.19 -14.78 5.07
N VAL A 310 1.82 -14.43 3.96
CA VAL A 310 1.24 -13.67 2.83
C VAL A 310 0.52 -12.40 3.32
N ASN A 311 1.12 -11.74 4.27
CA ASN A 311 0.69 -10.49 4.91
C ASN A 311 1.85 -9.50 4.92
N GLY A 312 1.99 -8.73 3.86
CA GLY A 312 2.98 -7.66 3.78
C GLY A 312 2.56 -6.43 4.56
N PRO A 313 3.52 -5.62 5.01
CA PRO A 313 3.24 -4.31 5.60
C PRO A 313 2.78 -3.32 4.53
N VAL A 314 2.05 -2.29 4.98
CA VAL A 314 1.66 -1.16 4.15
C VAL A 314 2.10 0.15 4.82
N VAL A 315 2.46 1.15 4.00
CA VAL A 315 2.96 2.44 4.47
C VAL A 315 2.33 3.60 3.70
N VAL A 316 2.08 4.70 4.42
CA VAL A 316 1.74 6.00 3.84
C VAL A 316 2.56 7.08 4.54
N ALA A 317 2.74 8.23 3.85
CA ALA A 317 3.53 9.33 4.36
C ALA A 317 2.83 10.68 4.16
N LYS A 318 3.12 11.63 5.08
CA LYS A 318 2.83 13.06 4.92
C LYS A 318 4.03 13.85 5.45
N GLY A 319 4.79 14.50 4.55
CA GLY A 319 6.09 15.07 4.90
C GLY A 319 7.04 13.99 5.42
N ASN A 320 7.60 14.17 6.61
CA ASN A 320 8.44 13.17 7.27
C ASN A 320 7.69 12.23 8.22
N THR A 321 6.39 12.38 8.33
CA THR A 321 5.57 11.46 9.16
C THR A 321 5.18 10.24 8.34
N LEU A 322 5.42 9.06 8.90
CA LEU A 322 5.03 7.76 8.35
C LEU A 322 4.01 7.09 9.26
N TRP A 323 3.10 6.34 8.65
CA TRP A 323 2.27 5.35 9.32
C TRP A 323 2.50 4.02 8.61
N VAL A 324 2.89 3.00 9.39
CA VAL A 324 3.10 1.63 8.92
C VAL A 324 2.10 0.74 9.62
N VAL A 325 1.42 -0.12 8.86
CA VAL A 325 0.50 -1.14 9.38
C VAL A 325 1.02 -2.50 8.96
N TRP A 326 1.02 -3.46 9.89
CA TRP A 326 1.46 -4.82 9.61
C TRP A 326 0.70 -5.85 10.44
N TYR A 327 0.70 -7.07 9.93
CA TYR A 327 0.16 -8.24 10.61
C TYR A 327 1.26 -8.99 11.34
N THR A 328 0.96 -9.55 12.51
CA THR A 328 1.86 -10.40 13.30
C THR A 328 1.06 -11.43 14.11
N GLU A 329 1.71 -12.52 14.50
CA GLU A 329 1.21 -13.50 15.47
C GLU A 329 2.24 -13.75 16.58
N ALA A 330 3.14 -12.80 16.81
CA ALA A 330 4.24 -12.95 17.77
C ALA A 330 3.77 -13.30 19.17
N ASP A 331 2.60 -12.81 19.58
CA ASP A 331 2.01 -13.07 20.90
C ASP A 331 1.05 -14.29 20.90
N GLY A 332 1.16 -15.16 19.91
CA GLY A 332 0.38 -16.40 19.79
C GLY A 332 -1.07 -16.21 19.32
N ALA A 333 -1.42 -15.00 18.89
CA ALA A 333 -2.71 -14.71 18.27
C ALA A 333 -2.53 -13.72 17.12
N PRO A 334 -3.35 -13.82 16.05
CA PRO A 334 -3.36 -12.84 14.96
C PRO A 334 -3.60 -11.42 15.47
N GLU A 335 -2.73 -10.49 15.06
CA GLU A 335 -2.84 -9.07 15.36
C GLU A 335 -2.55 -8.22 14.13
N LEU A 336 -3.30 -7.14 13.98
CA LEU A 336 -2.98 -6.04 13.08
C LEU A 336 -2.44 -4.89 13.95
N ARG A 337 -1.18 -4.51 13.72
CA ARG A 337 -0.49 -3.44 14.46
C ARG A 337 -0.20 -2.26 13.55
N ALA A 338 -0.10 -1.09 14.16
CA ALA A 338 0.32 0.13 13.49
C ALA A 338 1.36 0.88 14.32
N ALA A 339 2.32 1.52 13.67
CA ALA A 339 3.25 2.44 14.31
C ALA A 339 3.42 3.71 13.47
N ARG A 340 3.73 4.81 14.16
CA ARG A 340 3.99 6.11 13.57
C ARG A 340 5.46 6.49 13.76
N SER A 341 6.08 7.01 12.69
CA SER A 341 7.37 7.71 12.72
C SER A 341 7.15 9.18 12.39
N GLN A 342 7.99 10.08 12.90
CA GLN A 342 7.99 11.51 12.60
C GLN A 342 9.28 11.98 11.91
N ASP A 343 10.19 11.06 11.64
CA ASP A 343 11.54 11.30 11.15
C ASP A 343 11.88 10.45 9.90
N ALA A 344 10.87 10.21 9.07
CA ALA A 344 10.99 9.42 7.84
C ALA A 344 11.48 7.98 8.08
N GLY A 345 11.06 7.37 9.20
CA GLY A 345 11.34 5.99 9.55
C GLY A 345 12.67 5.77 10.27
N ASP A 346 13.35 6.83 10.76
CA ASP A 346 14.55 6.65 11.57
C ASP A 346 14.20 6.08 12.95
N THR A 347 13.07 6.51 13.53
CA THR A 347 12.50 5.96 14.77
C THR A 347 10.98 5.79 14.67
N PHE A 348 10.43 4.89 15.46
CA PHE A 348 8.99 4.64 15.55
C PHE A 348 8.51 4.75 17.00
N ALA A 349 7.30 5.29 17.18
CA ALA A 349 6.58 5.20 18.43
C ALA A 349 6.19 3.74 18.74
N ALA A 350 5.84 3.46 19.98
CA ALA A 350 5.33 2.15 20.37
C ALA A 350 4.11 1.76 19.49
N PRO A 351 4.01 0.50 19.06
CA PRO A 351 2.90 0.04 18.23
C PRO A 351 1.55 0.14 18.96
N VAL A 352 0.52 0.41 18.16
CA VAL A 352 -0.89 0.33 18.57
C VAL A 352 -1.51 -0.90 17.92
N THR A 353 -2.22 -1.72 18.69
CA THR A 353 -2.99 -2.85 18.16
C THR A 353 -4.32 -2.32 17.61
N LEU A 354 -4.54 -2.50 16.32
CA LEU A 354 -5.77 -2.09 15.61
C LEU A 354 -6.85 -3.16 15.69
N ALA A 355 -6.47 -4.42 15.57
CA ALA A 355 -7.33 -5.59 15.68
C ALA A 355 -6.54 -6.77 16.24
N LYS A 356 -7.20 -7.65 17.02
CA LYS A 356 -6.60 -8.85 17.63
C LYS A 356 -7.62 -9.97 17.72
N GLY A 357 -7.15 -11.18 17.52
CA GLY A 357 -7.92 -12.41 17.71
C GLY A 357 -7.94 -13.30 16.46
N PRO A 358 -8.47 -14.53 16.59
CA PRO A 358 -8.41 -15.55 15.53
C PRO A 358 -9.16 -15.14 14.25
N GLN A 359 -10.08 -14.18 14.34
CA GLN A 359 -10.81 -13.66 13.18
C GLN A 359 -9.95 -12.77 12.26
N VAL A 360 -8.83 -12.19 12.74
CA VAL A 360 -8.03 -11.24 11.98
C VAL A 360 -7.24 -11.96 10.89
N LEU A 361 -7.60 -11.72 9.63
CA LEU A 361 -6.89 -12.25 8.46
C LEU A 361 -5.78 -11.29 7.95
N GLY A 362 -5.77 -10.04 8.41
CA GLY A 362 -4.86 -9.01 7.95
C GLY A 362 -5.19 -8.54 6.53
N ARG A 363 -4.24 -8.65 5.60
CA ARG A 363 -4.34 -8.15 4.20
C ARG A 363 -4.70 -6.67 4.17
N ALA A 364 -3.96 -5.90 4.94
CA ALA A 364 -4.26 -4.49 5.17
C ALA A 364 -4.04 -3.62 3.93
N SER A 365 -4.85 -2.59 3.81
CA SER A 365 -4.63 -1.45 2.93
C SER A 365 -4.77 -0.17 3.75
N LEU A 366 -3.95 0.84 3.44
CA LEU A 366 -3.77 2.04 4.25
C LEU A 366 -3.89 3.28 3.38
N ALA A 367 -4.60 4.30 3.87
CA ALA A 367 -4.71 5.60 3.22
C ALA A 367 -4.75 6.73 4.26
N LEU A 368 -4.34 7.94 3.85
CA LEU A 368 -4.47 9.16 4.64
C LEU A 368 -5.61 10.01 4.11
N ALA A 369 -6.45 10.47 5.00
CA ALA A 369 -7.30 11.63 4.82
C ALA A 369 -6.70 12.81 5.58
N ASP A 370 -7.25 14.01 5.41
CA ASP A 370 -6.66 15.22 5.99
C ASP A 370 -6.38 15.11 7.49
N GLU A 371 -7.33 14.59 8.26
CA GLU A 371 -7.25 14.47 9.72
C GLU A 371 -7.26 13.01 10.21
N HIS A 372 -7.28 12.02 9.29
CA HIS A 372 -7.47 10.63 9.66
C HIS A 372 -6.51 9.68 8.95
N VAL A 373 -6.19 8.62 9.65
CA VAL A 373 -5.56 7.41 9.12
C VAL A 373 -6.65 6.37 8.93
N LEU A 374 -6.80 5.88 7.71
CA LEU A 374 -7.80 4.88 7.33
C LEU A 374 -7.10 3.56 7.04
N VAL A 375 -7.56 2.49 7.66
CA VAL A 375 -7.01 1.14 7.49
C VAL A 375 -8.15 0.21 7.13
N ALA A 376 -8.06 -0.46 5.98
CA ALA A 376 -8.96 -1.55 5.63
C ALA A 376 -8.26 -2.89 5.85
N TRP A 377 -8.99 -3.90 6.35
CA TRP A 377 -8.48 -5.26 6.52
C TRP A 377 -9.60 -6.28 6.41
N LEU A 378 -9.21 -7.55 6.27
CA LEU A 378 -10.13 -8.68 6.24
C LEU A 378 -10.18 -9.40 7.58
N GLU A 379 -11.37 -9.83 7.94
CA GLU A 379 -11.64 -10.71 9.07
C GLU A 379 -12.47 -11.91 8.62
N GLN A 380 -12.32 -13.03 9.32
CA GLN A 380 -13.14 -14.22 9.13
C GLN A 380 -14.37 -14.15 10.01
N SER A 381 -15.53 -14.43 9.45
CA SER A 381 -16.78 -14.58 10.19
C SER A 381 -16.94 -16.00 10.73
N GLN A 382 -17.93 -16.22 11.60
CA GLN A 382 -18.17 -17.52 12.24
C GLN A 382 -18.58 -18.63 11.26
N ASP A 383 -19.14 -18.25 10.10
CA ASP A 383 -19.60 -19.17 9.04
C ASP A 383 -18.53 -19.39 7.94
N ASP A 384 -17.28 -19.09 8.22
CA ASP A 384 -16.14 -19.11 7.28
C ASP A 384 -16.25 -18.10 6.12
N SER A 385 -17.27 -17.27 6.07
CA SER A 385 -17.28 -16.10 5.19
C SER A 385 -16.27 -15.06 5.66
N GLN A 386 -16.01 -14.06 4.84
CA GLN A 386 -15.10 -12.98 5.21
C GLN A 386 -15.83 -11.66 5.27
N ARG A 387 -15.39 -10.77 6.12
CA ARG A 387 -15.86 -9.39 6.15
C ARG A 387 -14.71 -8.42 5.93
N LEU A 388 -14.99 -7.38 5.18
CA LEU A 388 -14.10 -6.27 4.94
C LEU A 388 -14.45 -5.15 5.91
N VAL A 389 -13.47 -4.76 6.73
CA VAL A 389 -13.60 -3.75 7.77
C VAL A 389 -12.76 -2.53 7.42
N LEU A 390 -13.27 -1.33 7.69
CA LEU A 390 -12.52 -0.08 7.65
C LEU A 390 -12.42 0.48 9.06
N GLY A 391 -11.20 0.69 9.54
CA GLY A 391 -10.88 1.44 10.76
C GLY A 391 -10.47 2.86 10.43
N ARG A 392 -10.99 3.83 11.18
CA ARG A 392 -10.60 5.24 11.15
C ARG A 392 -9.94 5.60 12.47
N TYR A 393 -8.82 6.28 12.40
CA TYR A 393 -8.03 6.75 13.54
C TYR A 393 -7.62 8.19 13.31
N ASP A 394 -7.30 8.95 14.35
CA ASP A 394 -6.58 10.22 14.19
C ASP A 394 -5.10 9.97 13.79
N HIS A 395 -4.37 11.02 13.47
CA HIS A 395 -2.95 10.91 13.10
C HIS A 395 -2.03 10.40 14.22
N ALA A 396 -2.51 10.36 15.46
CA ALA A 396 -1.81 9.75 16.59
C ALA A 396 -2.18 8.26 16.78
N LEU A 397 -2.98 7.69 15.84
CA LEU A 397 -3.52 6.33 15.90
C LEU A 397 -4.46 6.11 17.11
N GLN A 398 -5.12 7.19 17.57
CA GLN A 398 -6.09 7.17 18.66
C GLN A 398 -7.52 7.31 18.12
N ASN A 399 -8.50 7.30 19.03
CA ASN A 399 -9.92 7.56 18.71
C ASN A 399 -10.49 6.64 17.61
N PRO A 400 -10.38 5.31 17.79
CA PRO A 400 -10.79 4.34 16.77
C PRO A 400 -12.30 4.41 16.51
N ARG A 401 -12.67 4.31 15.23
CA ARG A 401 -14.01 4.01 14.74
C ARG A 401 -13.88 2.91 13.69
N GLN A 402 -14.80 1.97 13.69
CA GLN A 402 -14.80 0.88 12.72
C GLN A 402 -16.18 0.79 12.06
N VAL A 403 -16.16 0.49 10.77
CA VAL A 403 -17.36 0.21 9.98
C VAL A 403 -17.13 -1.03 9.13
N GLU A 404 -18.14 -1.89 9.05
CA GLU A 404 -18.16 -3.00 8.11
C GLU A 404 -18.50 -2.46 6.71
N ILE A 405 -17.64 -2.76 5.74
CA ILE A 405 -17.81 -2.33 4.35
C ILE A 405 -18.63 -3.35 3.57
N ALA A 406 -18.30 -4.63 3.72
CA ALA A 406 -18.98 -5.70 3.01
C ALA A 406 -18.76 -7.04 3.71
N GLN A 407 -19.74 -7.95 3.54
CA GLN A 407 -19.55 -9.37 3.71
C GLN A 407 -19.24 -10.00 2.35
N LEU A 408 -18.20 -10.82 2.31
CA LEU A 408 -17.70 -11.43 1.09
C LEU A 408 -18.14 -12.89 1.04
N ALA A 409 -18.65 -13.31 -0.12
CA ALA A 409 -18.93 -14.71 -0.39
C ALA A 409 -17.65 -15.54 -0.57
N THR A 410 -16.50 -14.90 -0.79
CA THR A 410 -15.20 -15.52 -0.90
C THR A 410 -14.76 -16.17 0.40
N ARG A 411 -14.04 -17.28 0.25
CA ARG A 411 -13.37 -17.97 1.36
C ARG A 411 -11.88 -18.10 1.12
N GLY A 412 -11.10 -18.13 2.19
CA GLY A 412 -9.66 -18.34 2.13
C GLY A 412 -8.94 -17.23 1.35
N ARG A 413 -8.22 -17.58 0.30
CA ARG A 413 -7.34 -16.66 -0.47
C ARG A 413 -8.03 -15.96 -1.63
N ALA A 414 -9.23 -16.35 -2.00
CA ALA A 414 -9.91 -15.84 -3.21
C ALA A 414 -10.29 -14.35 -3.13
N SER A 415 -10.46 -13.79 -1.92
CA SER A 415 -10.73 -12.36 -1.71
C SER A 415 -9.55 -11.44 -2.11
N GLY A 416 -8.35 -11.98 -2.24
CA GLY A 416 -7.18 -11.19 -2.61
C GLY A 416 -6.79 -10.14 -1.57
N MET A 417 -6.25 -9.03 -2.07
CA MET A 417 -5.84 -7.86 -1.29
C MET A 417 -6.79 -6.70 -1.60
N PRO A 418 -7.55 -6.17 -0.62
CA PRO A 418 -8.35 -4.97 -0.83
C PRO A 418 -7.45 -3.75 -1.10
N ARG A 419 -7.95 -2.77 -1.86
CA ARG A 419 -7.23 -1.53 -2.18
C ARG A 419 -8.04 -0.33 -1.73
N LEU A 420 -7.47 0.43 -0.82
CA LEU A 420 -8.05 1.64 -0.24
C LEU A 420 -7.31 2.87 -0.74
N ARG A 421 -8.04 3.90 -1.15
CA ARG A 421 -7.50 5.23 -1.48
C ARG A 421 -8.43 6.31 -0.96
N VAL A 422 -7.88 7.51 -0.78
CA VAL A 422 -8.65 8.73 -0.49
C VAL A 422 -8.49 9.68 -1.66
N ALA A 423 -9.59 10.15 -2.18
CA ALA A 423 -9.65 11.15 -3.24
C ALA A 423 -10.88 12.03 -3.02
N ASN A 424 -10.74 13.35 -3.22
CA ASN A 424 -11.82 14.34 -3.08
C ASN A 424 -12.61 14.19 -1.76
N GLY A 425 -11.91 14.04 -0.63
CA GLY A 425 -12.49 13.95 0.70
C GLY A 425 -13.26 12.67 1.02
N SER A 426 -13.29 11.68 0.11
CA SER A 426 -13.94 10.39 0.29
C SER A 426 -12.94 9.25 0.24
N ALA A 427 -13.21 8.17 0.97
CA ALA A 427 -12.47 6.94 0.85
C ALA A 427 -13.10 6.02 -0.21
N TRP A 428 -12.27 5.37 -0.99
CA TRP A 428 -12.66 4.48 -2.07
C TRP A 428 -11.97 3.14 -1.88
N LEU A 429 -12.74 2.07 -1.91
CA LEU A 429 -12.27 0.73 -1.63
C LEU A 429 -12.73 -0.24 -2.72
N VAL A 430 -11.80 -1.07 -3.20
CA VAL A 430 -12.09 -2.14 -4.16
C VAL A 430 -11.51 -3.47 -3.65
N TRP A 431 -12.19 -4.56 -3.98
CA TRP A 431 -11.79 -5.92 -3.59
C TRP A 431 -12.28 -6.95 -4.60
N THR A 432 -11.74 -8.15 -4.53
CA THR A 432 -12.26 -9.32 -5.26
C THR A 432 -13.29 -10.05 -4.40
N ASP A 433 -14.44 -10.35 -4.97
CA ASP A 433 -15.46 -11.23 -4.39
C ASP A 433 -15.78 -12.37 -5.37
N VAL A 434 -16.71 -13.22 -5.02
CA VAL A 434 -17.19 -14.33 -5.86
C VAL A 434 -18.69 -14.17 -6.09
N GLN A 435 -19.11 -14.25 -7.35
CA GLN A 435 -20.51 -14.31 -7.74
C GLN A 435 -20.72 -15.49 -8.69
N SER A 436 -21.65 -16.38 -8.35
CA SER A 436 -21.93 -17.60 -9.14
C SER A 436 -20.67 -18.42 -9.46
N GLY A 437 -19.75 -18.53 -8.48
CA GLY A 437 -18.50 -19.29 -8.61
C GLY A 437 -17.41 -18.62 -9.41
N GLN A 438 -17.61 -17.39 -9.90
CA GLN A 438 -16.63 -16.62 -10.66
C GLN A 438 -16.13 -15.42 -9.85
N PRO A 439 -14.84 -15.05 -9.98
CA PRO A 439 -14.32 -13.85 -9.33
C PRO A 439 -14.93 -12.60 -9.96
N ILE A 440 -15.25 -11.64 -9.12
CA ILE A 440 -15.76 -10.33 -9.53
C ILE A 440 -15.16 -9.22 -8.66
N VAL A 441 -14.77 -8.12 -9.30
CA VAL A 441 -14.33 -6.92 -8.58
C VAL A 441 -15.53 -6.14 -8.08
N ARG A 442 -15.50 -5.76 -6.81
CA ARG A 442 -16.51 -4.93 -6.14
C ARG A 442 -15.87 -3.65 -5.62
N GLY A 443 -16.70 -2.65 -5.37
CA GLY A 443 -16.25 -1.38 -4.81
C GLY A 443 -17.27 -0.72 -3.90
N ALA A 444 -16.75 0.12 -3.02
CA ALA A 444 -17.53 1.01 -2.16
C ALA A 444 -16.86 2.39 -2.07
N SER A 445 -17.69 3.42 -1.92
CA SER A 445 -17.26 4.75 -1.46
C SER A 445 -17.70 4.94 -0.02
N ILE A 446 -16.88 5.64 0.75
CA ILE A 446 -17.13 5.89 2.18
C ILE A 446 -16.92 7.38 2.43
N HIS A 447 -17.97 8.01 2.98
CA HIS A 447 -18.07 9.45 3.21
C HIS A 447 -18.16 9.79 4.68
#